data_99448bc2ec559fb8337f4e15ef5ff64d
#
_entry.id   99448bc2ec559fb8337f4e15ef5ff64d
#
_cell.length_a   1.000
_cell.length_b   1.000
_cell.length_c   1.000
_cell.angle_alpha   90.00
_cell.angle_beta   90.00
_cell.angle_gamma   90.00
#
_symmetry.space_group_name_H-M   'P 1'
#
loop_
_entity.id
_entity.type
_entity.pdbx_description
1 polymer ?
#
loop_
_entity_poly.entity_id
_entity_poly.type
_entity_poly.pdbx_seq_one_letter_code
_entity_poly.pdbx_strand_id
1 'polypeptide(L)'
;GPIGPRMRFQGREVVFWSANDYLGLCNHPEVLEADAKAAAEFGMFYPMGARAMSGETEQHQQLEKELAEFVGKESAYLLNFGYQGMVSTIDALVGRHDVIVYDADSHACIVDGVRLHMGKSFTYKHNDIASLEKNLERATKVAEEQGGGILVITEGVFGMRGMQGKIKEICELKSKFNFRLLVDDAHG
;
A
#
# COMPACT_ATOMS: atom_id res chain seq x y z
N GLY A 1 -16.07 22.29 14.16
CA GLY A 1 -15.50 21.54 15.28
C GLY A 1 -14.56 20.47 14.81
N PRO A 2 -13.88 19.74 15.68
CA PRO A 2 -12.99 18.66 15.30
C PRO A 2 -13.77 17.56 14.55
N ILE A 3 -13.11 16.93 13.60
CA ILE A 3 -13.67 15.80 12.84
C ILE A 3 -13.67 14.57 13.77
N GLY A 4 -14.77 13.85 13.79
CA GLY A 4 -14.94 12.65 14.61
C GLY A 4 -16.14 11.84 14.14
N PRO A 5 -16.48 10.72 14.79
CA PRO A 5 -17.58 9.86 14.38
C PRO A 5 -18.95 10.58 14.39
N ARG A 6 -19.06 11.65 15.16
CA ARG A 6 -20.21 12.57 15.14
C ARG A 6 -19.70 13.98 14.98
N MET A 7 -20.33 14.75 14.08
CA MET A 7 -19.95 16.14 13.83
C MET A 7 -21.19 16.99 13.49
N ARG A 8 -21.06 18.32 13.56
CA ARG A 8 -22.08 19.24 13.10
C ARG A 8 -21.84 19.64 11.66
N PHE A 9 -22.82 19.36 10.80
CA PHE A 9 -22.83 19.79 9.43
C PHE A 9 -24.12 20.56 9.13
N GLN A 10 -24.01 21.80 8.65
CA GLN A 10 -25.13 22.70 8.38
C GLN A 10 -26.14 22.81 9.54
N GLY A 11 -25.64 22.94 10.77
CA GLY A 11 -26.44 23.07 11.98
C GLY A 11 -27.05 21.76 12.51
N ARG A 12 -26.87 20.64 11.84
CA ARG A 12 -27.37 19.31 12.26
C ARG A 12 -26.24 18.43 12.74
N GLU A 13 -26.51 17.61 13.76
CA GLU A 13 -25.60 16.53 14.13
C GLU A 13 -25.72 15.38 13.10
N VAL A 14 -24.59 14.92 12.59
CA VAL A 14 -24.50 13.82 11.62
C VAL A 14 -23.48 12.78 12.08
N VAL A 15 -23.70 11.53 11.71
CA VAL A 15 -22.71 10.47 11.83
C VAL A 15 -21.82 10.54 10.60
N PHE A 16 -20.52 10.56 10.82
CA PHE A 16 -19.52 10.74 9.77
C PHE A 16 -18.89 9.39 9.39
N TRP A 17 -19.15 8.92 8.17
CA TRP A 17 -18.75 7.60 7.67
C TRP A 17 -17.57 7.63 6.69
N SER A 18 -17.17 8.80 6.22
CA SER A 18 -16.16 8.95 5.16
C SER A 18 -14.77 9.33 5.65
N ALA A 19 -14.51 9.23 6.97
CA ALA A 19 -13.18 9.44 7.52
C ALA A 19 -12.38 8.14 7.52
N ASN A 20 -11.09 8.24 7.20
CA ASN A 20 -10.14 7.12 7.28
C ASN A 20 -9.48 7.01 8.67
N ASP A 21 -10.11 7.55 9.69
CA ASP A 21 -9.68 7.48 11.10
C ASP A 21 -10.22 6.19 11.75
N TYR A 22 -9.82 5.04 11.24
CA TYR A 22 -10.36 3.72 11.61
C TYR A 22 -10.16 3.38 13.08
N LEU A 23 -9.08 3.84 13.69
CA LEU A 23 -8.76 3.60 15.10
C LEU A 23 -9.18 4.75 16.01
N GLY A 24 -9.74 5.85 15.47
CA GLY A 24 -10.16 7.01 16.24
C GLY A 24 -9.02 7.79 16.87
N LEU A 25 -7.82 7.75 16.30
CA LEU A 25 -6.61 8.33 16.88
C LEU A 25 -6.39 9.80 16.52
N CYS A 26 -7.10 10.34 15.52
CA CYS A 26 -6.85 11.70 15.03
C CYS A 26 -7.09 12.79 16.12
N ASN A 27 -7.90 12.51 17.14
CA ASN A 27 -8.16 13.40 18.28
C ASN A 27 -7.72 12.78 19.61
N HIS A 28 -6.91 11.72 19.59
CA HIS A 28 -6.44 11.11 20.83
C HIS A 28 -5.49 12.07 21.57
N PRO A 29 -5.70 12.34 22.87
CA PRO A 29 -4.92 13.34 23.61
C PRO A 29 -3.41 13.13 23.54
N GLU A 30 -2.94 11.90 23.70
CA GLU A 30 -1.51 11.56 23.65
C GLU A 30 -0.91 11.80 22.25
N VAL A 31 -1.68 11.54 21.19
CA VAL A 31 -1.23 11.80 19.80
C VAL A 31 -1.10 13.29 19.56
N LEU A 32 -2.10 14.08 19.99
CA LEU A 32 -2.07 15.54 19.85
C LEU A 32 -0.94 16.17 20.68
N GLU A 33 -0.70 15.67 21.90
CA GLU A 33 0.40 16.14 22.75
C GLU A 33 1.76 15.83 22.13
N ALA A 34 1.95 14.62 21.60
CA ALA A 34 3.18 14.22 20.93
C ALA A 34 3.46 15.07 19.69
N ASP A 35 2.45 15.36 18.87
CA ASP A 35 2.56 16.22 17.70
C ASP A 35 2.95 17.66 18.10
N ALA A 36 2.24 18.23 19.07
CA ALA A 36 2.53 19.57 19.56
C ALA A 36 3.96 19.69 20.14
N LYS A 37 4.41 18.66 20.88
CA LYS A 37 5.77 18.60 21.42
C LYS A 37 6.81 18.52 20.31
N ALA A 38 6.61 17.66 19.34
CA ALA A 38 7.51 17.53 18.19
C ALA A 38 7.60 18.83 17.39
N ALA A 39 6.46 19.51 17.14
CA ALA A 39 6.45 20.79 16.46
C ALA A 39 7.20 21.89 17.25
N ALA A 40 7.10 21.89 18.58
CA ALA A 40 7.83 22.85 19.43
C ALA A 40 9.34 22.57 19.46
N GLU A 41 9.76 21.33 19.43
CA GLU A 41 11.16 20.89 19.51
C GLU A 41 11.88 21.02 18.16
N PHE A 42 11.25 20.56 17.07
CA PHE A 42 11.87 20.45 15.75
C PHE A 42 11.41 21.53 14.77
N GLY A 43 10.32 22.24 15.04
CA GLY A 43 9.71 23.19 14.15
C GLY A 43 8.78 22.59 13.10
N MET A 44 7.95 23.45 12.50
CA MET A 44 6.90 23.03 11.55
C MET A 44 7.43 22.53 10.20
N PHE A 45 8.66 22.85 9.85
CA PHE A 45 9.26 22.53 8.55
C PHE A 45 10.28 21.39 8.61
N TYR A 46 10.36 20.71 9.72
CA TYR A 46 11.26 19.60 9.89
C TYR A 46 10.58 18.26 9.51
N PRO A 47 11.23 17.39 8.73
CA PRO A 47 12.42 17.65 7.89
C PRO A 47 12.05 18.32 6.57
N MET A 48 12.93 19.19 6.05
CA MET A 48 12.73 19.98 4.82
C MET A 48 13.45 19.42 3.59
N GLY A 49 13.69 18.16 3.48
CA GLY A 49 14.42 17.58 2.36
C GLY A 49 13.91 16.20 1.97
N ALA A 50 14.28 15.77 0.77
CA ALA A 50 14.09 14.39 0.37
C ALA A 50 14.92 13.46 1.27
N ARG A 51 14.36 12.31 1.65
CA ARG A 51 15.03 11.36 2.56
C ARG A 51 16.42 10.93 2.07
N ALA A 52 16.58 10.74 0.77
CA ALA A 52 17.87 10.37 0.18
C ALA A 52 18.96 11.45 0.30
N MET A 53 18.60 12.69 0.69
CA MET A 53 19.53 13.81 0.77
C MET A 53 19.69 14.32 2.21
N SER A 54 18.69 15.01 2.73
CA SER A 54 18.74 15.69 4.03
C SER A 54 17.48 15.48 4.88
N GLY A 55 16.49 14.76 4.37
CA GLY A 55 15.20 14.56 5.03
C GLY A 55 15.11 13.28 5.87
N GLU A 56 16.18 12.50 5.96
CA GLU A 56 16.23 11.34 6.86
C GLU A 56 16.48 11.79 8.29
N THR A 57 15.70 11.29 9.24
CA THR A 57 15.80 11.65 10.66
C THR A 57 15.80 10.40 11.53
N GLU A 58 16.26 10.55 12.77
CA GLU A 58 16.21 9.47 13.77
C GLU A 58 14.76 9.01 14.02
N GLN A 59 13.79 9.92 13.96
CA GLN A 59 12.36 9.60 14.11
C GLN A 59 11.85 8.69 12.99
N HIS A 60 12.29 8.91 11.75
CA HIS A 60 11.96 8.00 10.64
C HIS A 60 12.51 6.59 10.92
N GLN A 61 13.79 6.49 11.29
CA GLN A 61 14.44 5.20 11.53
C GLN A 61 13.79 4.45 12.70
N GLN A 62 13.49 5.16 13.79
CA GLN A 62 12.83 4.57 14.94
C GLN A 62 11.43 4.08 14.60
N LEU A 63 10.62 4.90 13.89
CA LEU A 63 9.27 4.53 13.47
C LEU A 63 9.29 3.32 12.51
N GLU A 64 10.19 3.29 11.54
CA GLU A 64 10.34 2.17 10.62
C GLU A 64 10.70 0.87 11.36
N LYS A 65 11.58 0.94 12.34
CA LYS A 65 11.92 -0.20 13.19
C LYS A 65 10.69 -0.71 13.96
N GLU A 66 9.97 0.19 14.63
CA GLU A 66 8.77 -0.16 15.41
C GLU A 66 7.65 -0.72 14.52
N LEU A 67 7.44 -0.15 13.31
CA LEU A 67 6.47 -0.67 12.35
C LEU A 67 6.86 -2.06 11.85
N ALA A 68 8.13 -2.29 11.52
CA ALA A 68 8.60 -3.59 11.09
C ALA A 68 8.39 -4.66 12.19
N GLU A 69 8.73 -4.33 13.43
CA GLU A 69 8.49 -5.20 14.60
C GLU A 69 7.00 -5.47 14.80
N PHE A 70 6.16 -4.43 14.73
CA PHE A 70 4.70 -4.54 14.92
C PHE A 70 4.04 -5.48 13.90
N VAL A 71 4.43 -5.38 12.62
CA VAL A 71 3.87 -6.23 11.56
C VAL A 71 4.66 -7.53 11.34
N GLY A 72 5.68 -7.80 12.13
CA GLY A 72 6.49 -9.02 12.04
C GLY A 72 7.25 -9.16 10.72
N LYS A 73 7.80 -8.03 10.20
CA LYS A 73 8.60 -7.98 8.97
C LYS A 73 10.05 -7.62 9.27
N GLU A 74 10.93 -7.94 8.33
CA GLU A 74 12.36 -7.67 8.46
C GLU A 74 12.68 -6.17 8.45
N SER A 75 11.91 -5.39 7.70
CA SER A 75 12.10 -3.95 7.56
C SER A 75 10.81 -3.26 7.17
N ALA A 76 10.76 -1.96 7.41
CA ALA A 76 9.73 -1.05 6.90
C ALA A 76 10.39 0.17 6.26
N TYR A 77 9.68 0.82 5.37
CA TYR A 77 10.09 2.07 4.76
C TYR A 77 8.90 3.04 4.74
N LEU A 78 9.05 4.19 5.40
CA LEU A 78 8.00 5.19 5.53
C LEU A 78 7.92 6.07 4.29
N LEU A 79 6.72 6.19 3.74
CA LEU A 79 6.38 7.09 2.64
C LEU A 79 5.27 8.06 3.08
N ASN A 80 5.37 9.32 2.69
CA ASN A 80 4.46 10.38 3.15
C ASN A 80 3.04 10.26 2.60
N PHE A 81 2.89 9.67 1.42
CA PHE A 81 1.60 9.57 0.71
C PHE A 81 1.40 8.16 0.17
N GLY A 82 0.36 7.47 0.63
CA GLY A 82 0.08 6.09 0.24
C GLY A 82 -0.10 5.89 -1.26
N TYR A 83 -0.82 6.79 -1.93
CA TYR A 83 -1.01 6.73 -3.39
C TYR A 83 0.32 6.76 -4.14
N GLN A 84 1.14 7.78 -3.89
CA GLN A 84 2.46 7.91 -4.52
C GLN A 84 3.41 6.81 -4.08
N GLY A 85 3.31 6.41 -2.81
CA GLY A 85 4.08 5.31 -2.25
C GLY A 85 3.85 4.01 -3.01
N MET A 86 2.59 3.64 -3.27
CA MET A 86 2.25 2.45 -4.03
C MET A 86 2.75 2.55 -5.48
N VAL A 87 2.50 3.67 -6.17
CA VAL A 87 3.00 3.89 -7.54
C VAL A 87 4.53 3.76 -7.61
N SER A 88 5.25 4.42 -6.70
CA SER A 88 6.72 4.37 -6.66
C SER A 88 7.25 2.99 -6.28
N THR A 89 6.57 2.27 -5.39
CA THR A 89 6.94 0.90 -5.00
C THR A 89 6.81 -0.05 -6.18
N ILE A 90 5.73 0.02 -6.94
CA ILE A 90 5.56 -0.80 -8.14
C ILE A 90 6.68 -0.52 -9.15
N ASP A 91 6.92 0.76 -9.45
CA ASP A 91 7.97 1.18 -10.40
C ASP A 91 9.38 0.72 -9.95
N ALA A 92 9.66 0.77 -8.64
CA ALA A 92 10.95 0.35 -8.08
C ALA A 92 11.15 -1.19 -8.06
N LEU A 93 10.07 -1.97 -7.99
CA LEU A 93 10.13 -3.44 -7.86
C LEU A 93 10.25 -4.16 -9.19
N VAL A 94 9.87 -3.53 -10.30
CA VAL A 94 9.79 -4.18 -11.62
C VAL A 94 10.58 -3.43 -12.67
N GLY A 95 11.31 -4.19 -13.49
CA GLY A 95 11.97 -3.70 -14.68
C GLY A 95 11.19 -4.07 -15.96
N ARG A 96 11.60 -3.54 -17.11
CA ARG A 96 10.91 -3.73 -18.40
C ARG A 96 10.75 -5.18 -18.87
N HIS A 97 11.50 -6.11 -18.28
CA HIS A 97 11.47 -7.54 -18.59
C HIS A 97 10.57 -8.33 -17.63
N ASP A 98 10.15 -7.71 -16.53
CA ASP A 98 9.26 -8.34 -15.57
C ASP A 98 7.81 -8.28 -16.05
N VAL A 99 6.98 -9.12 -15.45
CA VAL A 99 5.56 -9.21 -15.75
C VAL A 99 4.75 -8.89 -14.49
N ILE A 100 3.78 -8.00 -14.61
CA ILE A 100 2.83 -7.71 -13.53
C ILE A 100 1.53 -8.49 -13.76
N VAL A 101 1.01 -9.12 -12.71
CA VAL A 101 -0.34 -9.73 -12.68
C VAL A 101 -1.12 -9.10 -11.54
N TYR A 102 -2.24 -8.43 -11.81
CA TYR A 102 -2.97 -7.68 -10.79
C TYR A 102 -4.49 -7.89 -10.88
N ASP A 103 -5.17 -7.68 -9.75
CA ASP A 103 -6.62 -7.83 -9.64
C ASP A 103 -7.35 -6.73 -10.43
N ALA A 104 -8.46 -7.08 -11.08
CA ALA A 104 -9.26 -6.15 -11.89
C ALA A 104 -9.90 -5.01 -11.09
N ASP A 105 -10.13 -5.21 -9.79
CA ASP A 105 -10.72 -4.22 -8.90
C ASP A 105 -9.67 -3.49 -8.03
N SER A 106 -8.39 -3.61 -8.39
CA SER A 106 -7.30 -2.91 -7.68
C SER A 106 -7.51 -1.40 -7.66
N HIS A 107 -7.10 -0.78 -6.54
CA HIS A 107 -7.15 0.66 -6.36
C HIS A 107 -6.41 1.43 -7.47
N ALA A 108 -6.83 2.65 -7.73
CA ALA A 108 -6.27 3.49 -8.80
C ALA A 108 -4.75 3.67 -8.70
N CYS A 109 -4.16 3.72 -7.51
CA CYS A 109 -2.71 3.80 -7.32
C CYS A 109 -1.96 2.59 -7.89
N ILE A 110 -2.53 1.38 -7.76
CA ILE A 110 -1.97 0.16 -8.37
C ILE A 110 -2.07 0.25 -9.89
N VAL A 111 -3.25 0.62 -10.40
CA VAL A 111 -3.48 0.77 -11.85
C VAL A 111 -2.52 1.79 -12.46
N ASP A 112 -2.29 2.92 -11.79
CA ASP A 112 -1.38 3.96 -12.27
C ASP A 112 0.09 3.51 -12.17
N GLY A 113 0.49 2.79 -11.11
CA GLY A 113 1.80 2.16 -11.02
C GLY A 113 2.04 1.14 -12.14
N VAL A 114 1.03 0.30 -12.44
CA VAL A 114 1.09 -0.66 -13.56
C VAL A 114 1.19 0.05 -14.92
N ARG A 115 0.55 1.20 -15.10
CA ARG A 115 0.64 1.99 -16.35
C ARG A 115 2.03 2.57 -16.62
N LEU A 116 2.81 2.82 -15.57
CA LEU A 116 4.21 3.27 -15.72
C LEU A 116 5.13 2.12 -16.13
N HIS A 117 4.74 0.88 -15.87
CA HIS A 117 5.51 -0.29 -16.21
C HIS A 117 5.65 -0.47 -17.73
N MET A 118 6.88 -0.59 -18.22
CA MET A 118 7.18 -0.72 -19.64
C MET A 118 7.14 -2.17 -20.16
N GLY A 119 6.98 -3.14 -19.27
CA GLY A 119 6.86 -4.56 -19.60
C GLY A 119 5.41 -5.02 -19.82
N LYS A 120 5.19 -6.31 -19.73
CA LYS A 120 3.86 -6.91 -19.87
C LYS A 120 3.11 -6.87 -18.54
N SER A 121 1.80 -6.61 -18.62
CA SER A 121 0.89 -6.78 -17.50
C SER A 121 -0.33 -7.59 -17.91
N PHE A 122 -0.88 -8.33 -16.96
CA PHE A 122 -2.11 -9.12 -17.08
C PHE A 122 -3.04 -8.80 -15.94
N THR A 123 -4.31 -8.57 -16.23
CA THR A 123 -5.35 -8.37 -15.25
C THR A 123 -6.12 -9.68 -15.05
N TYR A 124 -6.28 -10.13 -13.81
CA TYR A 124 -7.15 -11.26 -13.50
C TYR A 124 -8.49 -10.78 -12.95
N LYS A 125 -9.53 -11.60 -13.10
CA LYS A 125 -10.86 -11.27 -12.60
C LYS A 125 -10.84 -11.16 -11.08
N HIS A 126 -11.56 -10.17 -10.56
CA HIS A 126 -11.61 -9.88 -9.14
C HIS A 126 -11.83 -11.13 -8.27
N ASN A 127 -10.87 -11.38 -7.36
CA ASN A 127 -10.87 -12.51 -6.42
C ASN A 127 -11.08 -13.91 -7.08
N ASP A 128 -10.74 -14.06 -8.36
CA ASP A 128 -10.88 -15.32 -9.10
C ASP A 128 -9.51 -16.02 -9.21
N ILE A 129 -9.28 -17.01 -8.37
CA ILE A 129 -8.01 -17.77 -8.30
C ILE A 129 -7.75 -18.54 -9.60
N ALA A 130 -8.77 -19.10 -10.25
CA ALA A 130 -8.59 -19.79 -11.53
C ALA A 130 -8.18 -18.80 -12.65
N SER A 131 -8.74 -17.58 -12.64
CA SER A 131 -8.31 -16.52 -13.53
C SER A 131 -6.87 -16.08 -13.25
N LEU A 132 -6.48 -15.97 -11.97
CA LEU A 132 -5.10 -15.67 -11.59
C LEU A 132 -4.14 -16.76 -12.05
N GLU A 133 -4.43 -18.04 -11.78
CA GLU A 133 -3.60 -19.18 -12.18
C GLU A 133 -3.36 -19.19 -13.69
N LYS A 134 -4.41 -19.02 -14.50
CA LYS A 134 -4.31 -18.89 -15.95
C LYS A 134 -3.42 -17.73 -16.40
N ASN A 135 -3.48 -16.58 -15.70
CA ASN A 135 -2.62 -15.45 -16.03
C ASN A 135 -1.18 -15.67 -15.55
N LEU A 136 -0.96 -16.40 -14.47
CA LEU A 136 0.38 -16.81 -14.02
C LEU A 136 1.04 -17.75 -15.02
N GLU A 137 0.31 -18.72 -15.62
CA GLU A 137 0.84 -19.57 -16.70
C GLU A 137 1.33 -18.74 -17.91
N ARG A 138 0.58 -17.71 -18.28
CA ARG A 138 0.95 -16.78 -19.35
C ARG A 138 2.14 -15.92 -18.98
N ALA A 139 2.12 -15.40 -17.75
CA ALA A 139 3.18 -14.54 -17.21
C ALA A 139 4.50 -15.30 -17.11
N THR A 140 4.48 -16.57 -16.69
CA THR A 140 5.67 -17.44 -16.60
C THR A 140 6.34 -17.57 -17.95
N LYS A 141 5.59 -17.88 -19.00
CA LYS A 141 6.14 -17.99 -20.36
C LYS A 141 6.82 -16.71 -20.81
N VAL A 142 6.16 -15.56 -20.60
CA VAL A 142 6.71 -14.25 -20.98
C VAL A 142 7.95 -13.91 -20.15
N ALA A 143 7.92 -14.15 -18.86
CA ALA A 143 9.05 -13.88 -17.96
C ALA A 143 10.27 -14.75 -18.31
N GLU A 144 10.07 -16.03 -18.61
CA GLU A 144 11.13 -16.94 -19.05
C GLU A 144 11.75 -16.50 -20.38
N GLU A 145 10.92 -16.12 -21.36
CA GLU A 145 11.37 -15.63 -22.67
C GLU A 145 12.18 -14.34 -22.57
N GLN A 146 11.86 -13.48 -21.61
CA GLN A 146 12.49 -12.17 -21.44
C GLN A 146 13.61 -12.14 -20.39
N GLY A 147 13.76 -13.20 -19.60
CA GLY A 147 14.71 -13.28 -18.50
C GLY A 147 14.30 -12.40 -17.32
N GLY A 148 12.99 -12.20 -17.11
CA GLY A 148 12.41 -11.39 -16.03
C GLY A 148 11.75 -12.22 -14.93
N GLY A 149 11.15 -11.53 -13.96
CA GLY A 149 10.35 -12.10 -12.87
C GLY A 149 8.86 -11.77 -13.01
N ILE A 150 8.08 -12.21 -12.01
CA ILE A 150 6.65 -11.93 -11.94
C ILE A 150 6.34 -11.22 -10.62
N LEU A 151 5.58 -10.13 -10.70
CA LEU A 151 4.98 -9.46 -9.56
C LEU A 151 3.47 -9.65 -9.59
N VAL A 152 2.91 -10.29 -8.57
CA VAL A 152 1.46 -10.36 -8.33
C VAL A 152 1.08 -9.23 -7.39
N ILE A 153 0.02 -8.49 -7.72
CA ILE A 153 -0.49 -7.39 -6.88
C ILE A 153 -1.95 -7.66 -6.54
N THR A 154 -2.30 -7.52 -5.28
CA THR A 154 -3.66 -7.64 -4.74
C THR A 154 -3.85 -6.69 -3.57
N GLU A 155 -5.05 -6.65 -2.99
CA GLU A 155 -5.36 -5.90 -1.77
C GLU A 155 -5.72 -6.85 -0.63
N GLY A 156 -5.45 -6.47 0.61
CA GLY A 156 -5.90 -7.18 1.80
C GLY A 156 -7.41 -7.05 1.96
N VAL A 157 -7.90 -5.82 1.91
CA VAL A 157 -9.32 -5.49 1.81
C VAL A 157 -9.52 -4.49 0.68
N PHE A 158 -10.35 -4.84 -0.30
CA PHE A 158 -10.72 -3.96 -1.41
C PHE A 158 -11.65 -2.86 -0.91
N GLY A 159 -11.13 -1.65 -0.73
CA GLY A 159 -11.79 -0.54 -0.04
C GLY A 159 -13.16 -0.14 -0.62
N MET A 160 -13.33 -0.20 -1.95
CA MET A 160 -14.59 0.17 -2.62
C MET A 160 -15.72 -0.85 -2.41
N ARG A 161 -15.38 -2.10 -2.14
CA ARG A 161 -16.38 -3.18 -1.98
C ARG A 161 -16.42 -3.74 -0.56
N GLY A 162 -15.43 -3.47 0.28
CA GLY A 162 -15.27 -4.06 1.60
C GLY A 162 -15.05 -5.58 1.56
N MET A 163 -14.51 -6.10 0.46
CA MET A 163 -14.25 -7.53 0.27
C MET A 163 -12.80 -7.85 0.61
N GLN A 164 -12.58 -8.93 1.36
CA GLN A 164 -11.24 -9.44 1.64
C GLN A 164 -10.61 -10.05 0.39
N GLY A 165 -9.33 -9.80 0.19
CA GLY A 165 -8.51 -10.47 -0.80
C GLY A 165 -8.24 -11.93 -0.42
N LYS A 166 -8.14 -12.80 -1.41
CA LYS A 166 -7.84 -14.23 -1.25
C LYS A 166 -6.33 -14.48 -1.09
N ILE A 167 -5.70 -13.78 -0.12
CA ILE A 167 -4.24 -13.79 0.06
C ILE A 167 -3.72 -15.21 0.33
N LYS A 168 -4.44 -16.01 1.14
CA LYS A 168 -4.05 -17.37 1.44
C LYS A 168 -3.97 -18.23 0.18
N GLU A 169 -5.02 -18.23 -0.63
CA GLU A 169 -5.09 -18.97 -1.88
C GLU A 169 -4.06 -18.48 -2.91
N ILE A 170 -3.81 -17.17 -2.95
CA ILE A 170 -2.73 -16.61 -3.78
C ILE A 170 -1.37 -17.12 -3.31
N CYS A 171 -1.12 -17.16 -2.00
CA CYS A 171 0.13 -17.70 -1.46
C CYS A 171 0.30 -19.20 -1.74
N GLU A 172 -0.78 -19.99 -1.76
CA GLU A 172 -0.74 -21.41 -2.11
C GLU A 172 -0.24 -21.63 -3.54
N LEU A 173 -0.52 -20.70 -4.48
CA LEU A 173 0.00 -20.76 -5.84
C LEU A 173 1.52 -20.62 -5.94
N LYS A 174 2.21 -20.12 -4.89
CA LYS A 174 3.68 -20.09 -4.85
C LYS A 174 4.32 -21.49 -4.88
N SER A 175 3.57 -22.54 -4.56
CA SER A 175 4.02 -23.90 -4.73
C SER A 175 4.15 -24.33 -6.20
N LYS A 176 3.45 -23.64 -7.11
CA LYS A 176 3.41 -23.95 -8.55
C LYS A 176 4.14 -22.90 -9.38
N PHE A 177 4.13 -21.63 -8.94
CA PHE A 177 4.65 -20.49 -9.71
C PHE A 177 5.63 -19.68 -8.87
N ASN A 178 6.71 -19.21 -9.48
CA ASN A 178 7.67 -18.32 -8.85
C ASN A 178 7.26 -16.87 -9.11
N PHE A 179 6.75 -16.18 -8.07
CA PHE A 179 6.39 -14.77 -8.13
C PHE A 179 6.62 -14.07 -6.80
N ARG A 180 6.84 -12.76 -6.85
CA ARG A 180 6.75 -11.87 -5.71
C ARG A 180 5.30 -11.43 -5.51
N LEU A 181 4.89 -11.20 -4.28
CA LEU A 181 3.55 -10.73 -3.94
C LEU A 181 3.65 -9.35 -3.28
N LEU A 182 2.95 -8.38 -3.84
CA LEU A 182 2.70 -7.07 -3.27
C LEU A 182 1.23 -7.02 -2.83
N VAL A 183 0.99 -6.67 -1.57
CA VAL A 183 -0.35 -6.51 -1.00
C VAL A 183 -0.53 -5.06 -0.59
N ASP A 184 -1.57 -4.42 -1.11
CA ASP A 184 -2.06 -3.14 -0.59
C ASP A 184 -2.99 -3.43 0.58
N ASP A 185 -2.58 -3.10 1.77
CA ASP A 185 -3.32 -3.37 3.01
C ASP A 185 -3.79 -2.08 3.69
N ALA A 186 -4.08 -1.04 2.89
CA ALA A 186 -4.54 0.25 3.39
C ALA A 186 -5.86 0.17 4.16
N HIS A 187 -6.67 -0.86 3.94
CA HIS A 187 -7.96 -1.10 4.56
C HIS A 187 -8.03 -2.42 5.36
N GLY A 188 -6.94 -3.18 5.46
CA GLY A 188 -6.88 -4.48 6.14
C GLY A 188 -6.20 -4.48 7.50
#